data_1820751306ad893535a4c6293efb1514
#
_entry.id   1820751306ad893535a4c6293efb1514
#
_cell.length_a   1.000
_cell.length_b   1.000
_cell.length_c   1.000
_cell.angle_alpha   90.00
_cell.angle_beta   90.00
_cell.angle_gamma   90.00
#
_symmetry.space_group_name_H-M   'P 1'
#
loop_
_entity.id
_entity.type
_entity.pdbx_description
1 polymer ?
#
loop_
_entity_poly.entity_id
_entity_poly.type
_entity_poly.pdbx_seq_one_letter_code
_entity_poly.pdbx_strand_id
1 'polypeptide(L)'
;MAIARSLATHPWRPFAGNILHGKDKKGILVNTPDAGHEPQQPRKGWWVPGEVNEGIPYKWGGFDSPSSFDAAVANGHAAGDVSTPAKRKSDNSAVSTHAAGVDCSGFVSRCLKLPTVHDTRKLPSICNELPSATDLRPGDLLNIPRRHVILCAGWSNPEKTWIYYYETGGGPQYWKPGLKQAPLAALLGLGYKPLRYRGMAHPSLKPGKSAKEVLTRSVKATADVVTSPTVGEP
;
A
#
# COMPACT_ATOMS: atom_id res chain seq x y z
N MET A 1 3.34 -0.41 -9.35
CA MET A 1 2.38 -1.48 -8.94
C MET A 1 3.08 -2.75 -8.46
N ALA A 2 4.18 -3.22 -9.07
CA ALA A 2 4.88 -4.44 -8.60
C ALA A 2 5.31 -4.36 -7.12
N ILE A 3 5.88 -3.25 -6.67
CA ILE A 3 6.28 -3.04 -5.27
C ILE A 3 5.06 -3.09 -4.34
N ALA A 4 3.93 -2.47 -4.73
CA ALA A 4 2.70 -2.50 -3.93
C ALA A 4 2.22 -3.94 -3.70
N ARG A 5 2.19 -4.75 -4.77
CA ARG A 5 1.86 -6.16 -4.69
C ARG A 5 2.86 -6.91 -3.80
N SER A 6 4.18 -6.73 -4.03
CA SER A 6 5.21 -7.39 -3.23
C SER A 6 5.07 -7.13 -1.73
N LEU A 7 4.78 -5.89 -1.32
CA LEU A 7 4.54 -5.55 0.09
C LEU A 7 3.23 -6.15 0.62
N ALA A 8 2.19 -6.25 -0.22
CA ALA A 8 0.88 -6.78 0.17
C ALA A 8 0.84 -8.31 0.28
N THR A 9 1.68 -9.01 -0.49
CA THR A 9 1.69 -10.48 -0.56
C THR A 9 3.01 -11.10 -0.09
N HIS A 10 3.86 -10.34 0.60
CA HIS A 10 5.13 -10.82 1.13
C HIS A 10 4.92 -11.94 2.15
N PRO A 11 5.36 -13.18 1.90
CA PRO A 11 5.26 -14.25 2.88
C PRO A 11 6.35 -14.11 3.93
N TRP A 12 5.99 -14.27 5.20
CA TRP A 12 6.93 -14.21 6.32
C TRP A 12 6.43 -15.04 7.51
N ARG A 13 7.36 -15.42 8.39
CA ARG A 13 7.04 -16.24 9.55
C ARG A 13 7.58 -15.56 10.82
N PRO A 14 6.71 -14.99 11.66
CA PRO A 14 7.08 -14.44 12.96
C PRO A 14 7.31 -15.54 14.01
N PHE A 15 8.05 -15.20 15.06
CA PHE A 15 8.11 -15.98 16.28
C PHE A 15 7.59 -15.14 17.47
N ALA A 16 7.44 -15.75 18.66
CA ALA A 16 6.87 -15.07 19.82
C ALA A 16 7.61 -13.77 20.21
N GLY A 17 8.92 -13.70 19.97
CA GLY A 17 9.71 -12.48 20.22
C GLY A 17 9.39 -11.28 19.33
N ASN A 18 8.60 -11.46 18.28
CA ASN A 18 8.13 -10.35 17.42
C ASN A 18 6.83 -9.72 17.93
N ILE A 19 6.23 -10.25 19.00
CA ILE A 19 5.08 -9.64 19.68
C ILE A 19 5.59 -8.61 20.67
N LEU A 20 4.99 -7.42 20.66
CA LEU A 20 5.21 -6.40 21.68
C LEU A 20 3.93 -5.59 21.94
N HIS A 21 3.41 -5.67 23.14
CA HIS A 21 2.34 -4.83 23.68
C HIS A 21 2.87 -4.09 24.91
N GLY A 22 3.67 -3.06 24.67
CA GLY A 22 4.36 -2.34 25.74
C GLY A 22 5.44 -1.40 25.23
N LYS A 23 6.31 -0.96 26.14
CA LYS A 23 7.42 -0.07 25.81
C LYS A 23 8.58 -0.86 25.19
N ASP A 24 9.14 -0.35 24.13
CA ASP A 24 10.38 -0.82 23.57
C ASP A 24 11.59 -0.42 24.44
N LYS A 25 12.82 -0.79 24.00
CA LYS A 25 14.08 -0.49 24.70
C LYS A 25 14.35 1.02 24.85
N LYS A 26 13.65 1.87 24.10
CA LYS A 26 13.73 3.34 24.18
C LYS A 26 12.54 3.96 24.89
N GLY A 27 11.66 3.16 25.48
CA GLY A 27 10.47 3.63 26.19
C GLY A 27 9.29 4.02 25.30
N ILE A 28 9.36 3.75 23.99
CA ILE A 28 8.28 4.03 23.04
C ILE A 28 7.26 2.90 23.11
N LEU A 29 5.98 3.23 23.31
CA LEU A 29 4.91 2.26 23.32
C LEU A 29 4.73 1.66 21.91
N VAL A 30 4.79 0.35 21.82
CA VAL A 30 4.57 -0.45 20.63
C VAL A 30 3.41 -1.39 20.86
N ASN A 31 2.53 -1.53 19.87
CA ASN A 31 1.46 -2.51 19.86
C ASN A 31 1.46 -3.22 18.50
N THR A 32 1.90 -4.46 18.48
CA THR A 32 1.92 -5.28 17.27
C THR A 32 0.50 -5.70 16.86
N PRO A 33 0.19 -5.75 15.55
CA PRO A 33 -1.10 -6.22 15.06
C PRO A 33 -1.16 -7.74 14.92
N ASP A 34 -0.64 -8.47 15.91
CA ASP A 34 -0.79 -9.92 16.01
C ASP A 34 -2.21 -10.31 16.42
N ALA A 35 -2.56 -11.58 16.28
CA ALA A 35 -3.91 -12.09 16.56
C ALA A 35 -4.35 -11.84 18.02
N GLY A 36 -3.40 -11.69 18.96
CA GLY A 36 -3.64 -11.34 20.35
C GLY A 36 -3.92 -9.85 20.59
N HIS A 37 -3.77 -8.99 19.58
CA HIS A 37 -4.06 -7.57 19.73
C HIS A 37 -5.57 -7.30 19.71
N GLU A 38 -6.08 -6.80 20.81
CA GLU A 38 -7.47 -6.36 20.96
C GLU A 38 -7.55 -4.85 21.14
N PRO A 39 -7.66 -4.07 20.03
CA PRO A 39 -7.84 -2.63 20.14
C PRO A 39 -9.24 -2.31 20.67
N GLN A 40 -9.38 -1.22 21.42
CA GLN A 40 -10.66 -0.67 21.88
C GLN A 40 -11.61 -0.24 20.74
N GLN A 41 -11.15 -0.29 19.50
CA GLN A 41 -11.86 0.04 18.28
C GLN A 41 -11.63 -1.07 17.22
N PRO A 42 -12.52 -1.30 16.26
CA PRO A 42 -12.89 -2.57 15.63
C PRO A 42 -11.85 -3.21 14.71
N ARG A 43 -10.57 -2.98 14.89
CA ARG A 43 -9.53 -3.57 14.03
C ARG A 43 -8.70 -4.55 14.83
N LYS A 44 -9.08 -5.81 14.78
CA LYS A 44 -8.31 -6.91 15.37
C LYS A 44 -6.94 -7.05 14.69
N GLY A 45 -5.99 -7.62 15.41
CA GLY A 45 -4.74 -8.11 14.84
C GLY A 45 -4.99 -9.31 13.92
N TRP A 46 -3.96 -9.70 13.15
CA TRP A 46 -4.16 -10.68 12.08
C TRP A 46 -3.05 -11.71 11.95
N TRP A 47 -1.80 -11.42 12.28
CA TRP A 47 -0.72 -12.37 12.10
C TRP A 47 -0.52 -13.25 13.35
N VAL A 48 -0.07 -14.48 13.13
CA VAL A 48 0.07 -15.50 14.16
C VAL A 48 1.52 -15.97 14.22
N PRO A 49 2.16 -16.02 15.42
CA PRO A 49 3.51 -16.56 15.58
C PRO A 49 3.58 -18.02 15.13
N GLY A 50 4.70 -18.38 14.47
CA GLY A 50 4.95 -19.73 13.99
C GLY A 50 4.23 -20.09 12.67
N GLU A 51 3.24 -19.30 12.24
CA GLU A 51 2.54 -19.50 10.97
C GLU A 51 3.17 -18.67 9.85
N VAL A 52 2.96 -19.09 8.61
CA VAL A 52 3.26 -18.25 7.44
C VAL A 52 2.15 -17.23 7.29
N ASN A 53 2.51 -15.98 7.41
CA ASN A 53 1.60 -14.86 7.21
C ASN A 53 1.92 -14.15 5.90
N GLU A 54 0.97 -13.42 5.34
CA GLU A 54 1.09 -12.73 4.06
C GLU A 54 0.87 -11.23 4.22
N GLY A 55 1.79 -10.43 3.65
CA GLY A 55 1.79 -8.98 3.69
C GLY A 55 2.57 -8.40 4.88
N ILE A 56 3.28 -7.31 4.64
CA ILE A 56 4.07 -6.62 5.66
C ILE A 56 3.14 -5.88 6.61
N PRO A 57 3.27 -6.05 7.95
CA PRO A 57 2.39 -5.40 8.89
C PRO A 57 2.54 -3.87 8.89
N TYR A 58 1.44 -3.20 9.26
CA TYR A 58 1.46 -1.77 9.52
C TYR A 58 2.38 -1.45 10.71
N LYS A 59 3.24 -0.45 10.52
CA LYS A 59 4.07 0.12 11.57
C LYS A 59 4.02 1.63 11.50
N TRP A 60 3.67 2.30 12.59
CA TRP A 60 3.71 3.76 12.71
C TRP A 60 5.09 4.31 12.34
N GLY A 61 5.15 5.18 11.32
CA GLY A 61 6.40 5.71 10.76
C GLY A 61 7.26 4.68 10.04
N GLY A 62 6.66 3.55 9.59
CA GLY A 62 7.38 2.46 8.93
C GLY A 62 7.69 2.71 7.47
N PHE A 63 8.86 2.26 7.03
CA PHE A 63 9.35 2.39 5.65
C PHE A 63 10.17 1.18 5.20
N ASP A 64 9.84 -0.01 5.67
CA ASP A 64 10.60 -1.20 5.32
C ASP A 64 10.36 -1.68 3.89
N SER A 65 11.41 -2.25 3.29
CA SER A 65 11.30 -3.13 2.14
C SER A 65 11.03 -4.57 2.62
N PRO A 66 10.63 -5.51 1.77
CA PRO A 66 10.56 -6.92 2.16
C PRO A 66 11.84 -7.42 2.84
N SER A 67 13.00 -7.15 2.25
CA SER A 67 14.28 -7.61 2.79
C SER A 67 14.69 -6.95 4.12
N SER A 68 14.44 -5.63 4.29
CA SER A 68 14.73 -4.97 5.57
C SER A 68 13.75 -5.42 6.67
N PHE A 69 12.50 -5.69 6.31
CA PHE A 69 11.50 -6.23 7.21
C PHE A 69 11.91 -7.63 7.69
N ASP A 70 12.28 -8.53 6.78
CA ASP A 70 12.72 -9.89 7.13
C ASP A 70 13.94 -9.88 8.06
N ALA A 71 14.94 -9.05 7.75
CA ALA A 71 16.11 -8.89 8.59
C ALA A 71 15.76 -8.36 9.99
N ALA A 72 14.84 -7.39 10.10
CA ALA A 72 14.40 -6.85 11.37
C ALA A 72 13.63 -7.89 12.20
N VAL A 73 12.70 -8.62 11.58
CA VAL A 73 11.93 -9.70 12.23
C VAL A 73 12.86 -10.80 12.73
N ALA A 74 13.82 -11.25 11.90
CA ALA A 74 14.82 -12.25 12.29
C ALA A 74 15.67 -11.80 13.47
N ASN A 75 15.93 -10.49 13.59
CA ASN A 75 16.64 -9.87 14.72
C ASN A 75 15.75 -9.56 15.94
N GLY A 76 14.50 -10.05 15.96
CA GLY A 76 13.60 -9.91 17.10
C GLY A 76 12.93 -8.55 17.22
N HIS A 77 12.90 -7.75 16.16
CA HIS A 77 12.09 -6.53 16.17
C HIS A 77 10.60 -6.88 16.22
N ALA A 78 9.80 -6.01 16.84
CA ALA A 78 8.36 -6.14 16.85
C ALA A 78 7.79 -6.06 15.42
N ALA A 79 6.95 -7.01 15.03
CA ALA A 79 6.40 -7.07 13.69
C ALA A 79 5.13 -6.20 13.58
N GLY A 80 5.34 -4.94 13.24
CA GLY A 80 4.29 -3.93 13.18
C GLY A 80 4.21 -3.08 14.45
N ASP A 81 3.41 -2.02 14.34
CA ASP A 81 3.09 -1.09 15.42
C ASP A 81 1.88 -0.24 15.04
N VAL A 82 0.72 -0.53 15.59
CA VAL A 82 -0.54 0.12 15.20
C VAL A 82 -0.57 1.61 15.54
N SER A 83 -1.23 2.39 14.73
CA SER A 83 -1.46 3.80 15.01
C SER A 83 -2.50 3.96 16.14
N THR A 84 -2.20 4.85 17.08
CA THR A 84 -3.12 5.23 18.17
C THR A 84 -3.33 6.74 18.17
N PRO A 85 -4.39 7.27 18.83
CA PRO A 85 -4.53 8.71 19.00
C PRO A 85 -3.32 9.37 19.68
N ALA A 86 -2.72 8.71 20.66
CA ALA A 86 -1.52 9.17 21.35
C ALA A 86 -0.31 9.27 20.39
N LYS A 87 -0.08 8.25 19.54
CA LYS A 87 0.97 8.27 18.53
C LYS A 87 0.78 9.41 17.53
N ARG A 88 -0.44 9.61 17.05
CA ARG A 88 -0.77 10.72 16.12
C ARG A 88 -0.52 12.09 16.74
N LYS A 89 -0.76 12.26 18.06
CA LYS A 89 -0.47 13.49 18.78
C LYS A 89 1.05 13.71 18.94
N SER A 90 1.80 12.63 19.19
CA SER A 90 3.25 12.67 19.41
C SER A 90 4.07 12.64 18.12
N ASP A 91 3.43 12.37 16.97
CA ASP A 91 4.04 12.34 15.63
C ASP A 91 5.33 11.47 15.59
N ASN A 92 6.43 12.04 15.10
CA ASN A 92 7.69 11.32 14.92
C ASN A 92 8.33 10.85 16.24
N SER A 93 8.06 11.51 17.38
CA SER A 93 8.58 11.08 18.68
C SER A 93 8.00 9.75 19.17
N ALA A 94 6.90 9.29 18.57
CA ALA A 94 6.30 7.98 18.86
C ALA A 94 6.71 6.87 17.87
N VAL A 95 7.72 7.10 17.03
CA VAL A 95 8.21 6.11 16.06
C VAL A 95 9.25 5.22 16.72
N SER A 96 8.94 3.94 16.91
CA SER A 96 9.88 2.95 17.40
C SER A 96 10.91 2.55 16.35
N THR A 97 12.17 2.45 16.75
CA THR A 97 13.25 1.85 15.93
C THR A 97 13.40 0.35 16.19
N HIS A 98 12.61 -0.23 17.11
CA HIS A 98 12.60 -1.64 17.46
C HIS A 98 11.35 -2.37 16.94
N ALA A 99 10.63 -1.74 16.01
CA ALA A 99 9.53 -2.33 15.27
C ALA A 99 9.79 -2.22 13.77
N ALA A 100 9.27 -3.15 12.99
CA ALA A 100 9.41 -3.24 11.53
C ALA A 100 8.06 -3.26 10.83
N GLY A 101 7.97 -2.69 9.64
CA GLY A 101 6.75 -2.61 8.83
C GLY A 101 6.65 -1.34 8.01
N VAL A 102 5.46 -1.06 7.49
CA VAL A 102 5.18 0.14 6.67
C VAL A 102 3.94 0.85 7.15
N ASP A 103 3.94 2.20 7.20
CA ASP A 103 2.70 2.97 7.30
C ASP A 103 2.17 3.38 5.91
N CYS A 104 1.07 4.13 5.86
CA CYS A 104 0.46 4.55 4.60
C CYS A 104 1.43 5.35 3.72
N SER A 105 2.15 6.29 4.31
CA SER A 105 3.11 7.15 3.61
C SER A 105 4.42 6.45 3.28
N GLY A 106 4.90 5.58 4.16
CA GLY A 106 6.05 4.74 3.91
C GLY A 106 5.81 3.71 2.80
N PHE A 107 4.65 3.06 2.81
CA PHE A 107 4.21 2.18 1.73
C PHE A 107 4.21 2.90 0.37
N VAL A 108 3.56 4.07 0.31
CA VAL A 108 3.53 4.88 -0.93
C VAL A 108 4.92 5.32 -1.33
N SER A 109 5.75 5.79 -0.39
CA SER A 109 7.13 6.20 -0.67
C SER A 109 7.97 5.06 -1.24
N ARG A 110 7.78 3.81 -0.75
CA ARG A 110 8.40 2.62 -1.35
C ARG A 110 7.91 2.37 -2.76
N CYS A 111 6.60 2.47 -3.00
CA CYS A 111 6.01 2.27 -4.32
C CYS A 111 6.52 3.29 -5.35
N LEU A 112 6.78 4.51 -4.92
CA LEU A 112 7.38 5.59 -5.72
C LEU A 112 8.91 5.47 -5.84
N LYS A 113 9.53 4.48 -5.18
CA LYS A 113 11.00 4.28 -5.13
C LYS A 113 11.76 5.48 -4.56
N LEU A 114 11.16 6.17 -3.61
CA LEU A 114 11.83 7.29 -2.93
C LEU A 114 12.96 6.78 -2.04
N PRO A 115 14.08 7.51 -1.92
CA PRO A 115 15.21 7.11 -1.07
C PRO A 115 14.86 7.20 0.42
N THR A 116 13.92 8.09 0.78
CA THR A 116 13.45 8.33 2.14
C THR A 116 11.93 8.43 2.18
N VAL A 117 11.36 8.23 3.37
CA VAL A 117 9.93 8.42 3.57
C VAL A 117 9.51 9.88 3.40
N HIS A 118 8.44 10.09 2.66
CA HIS A 118 7.71 11.35 2.60
C HIS A 118 6.36 11.16 3.26
N ASP A 119 6.14 11.80 4.39
CA ASP A 119 4.85 11.76 5.07
C ASP A 119 3.75 12.46 4.24
N THR A 120 2.50 12.32 4.66
CA THR A 120 1.34 12.89 3.95
C THR A 120 1.37 14.40 3.81
N ARG A 121 2.18 15.11 4.62
CA ARG A 121 2.40 16.57 4.53
C ARG A 121 3.42 16.91 3.45
N LYS A 122 4.43 16.04 3.26
CA LYS A 122 5.55 16.24 2.33
C LYS A 122 5.25 15.71 0.92
N LEU A 123 4.42 14.68 0.78
CA LEU A 123 4.06 14.13 -0.53
C LEU A 123 3.59 15.20 -1.55
N PRO A 124 2.74 16.19 -1.19
CA PRO A 124 2.35 17.23 -2.15
C PRO A 124 3.52 18.03 -2.72
N SER A 125 4.61 18.23 -1.95
CA SER A 125 5.77 19.02 -2.42
C SER A 125 6.56 18.36 -3.55
N ILE A 126 6.39 17.05 -3.77
CA ILE A 126 7.04 16.29 -4.84
C ILE A 126 6.07 15.82 -5.94
N CYS A 127 4.81 16.21 -5.84
CA CYS A 127 3.74 15.86 -6.75
C CYS A 127 3.16 17.09 -7.45
N ASN A 128 2.42 16.85 -8.53
CA ASN A 128 1.49 17.80 -9.12
C ASN A 128 0.06 17.36 -8.75
N GLU A 129 -0.79 18.30 -8.38
CA GLU A 129 -2.23 18.05 -8.26
C GLU A 129 -2.82 17.82 -9.66
N LEU A 130 -3.66 16.81 -9.81
CA LEU A 130 -4.29 16.53 -11.10
C LEU A 130 -5.44 17.52 -11.33
N PRO A 131 -5.57 18.07 -12.56
CA PRO A 131 -6.68 18.97 -12.90
C PRO A 131 -8.05 18.31 -12.75
N SER A 132 -8.13 17.02 -13.04
CA SER A 132 -9.32 16.21 -12.85
C SER A 132 -8.97 14.89 -12.16
N ALA A 133 -9.84 14.45 -11.25
CA ALA A 133 -9.69 13.13 -10.64
C ALA A 133 -9.90 11.99 -11.65
N THR A 134 -10.54 12.24 -12.79
CA THR A 134 -10.68 11.27 -13.89
C THR A 134 -9.39 11.05 -14.67
N ASP A 135 -8.34 11.86 -14.41
CA ASP A 135 -6.99 11.69 -14.97
C ASP A 135 -6.13 10.71 -14.17
N LEU A 136 -6.63 10.17 -13.06
CA LEU A 136 -5.94 9.18 -12.24
C LEU A 136 -5.48 7.98 -13.07
N ARG A 137 -4.26 7.53 -12.79
CA ARG A 137 -3.61 6.35 -13.40
C ARG A 137 -2.98 5.47 -12.33
N PRO A 138 -2.69 4.21 -12.60
CA PRO A 138 -1.92 3.37 -11.68
C PRO A 138 -0.61 4.04 -11.27
N GLY A 139 -0.40 4.17 -9.96
CA GLY A 139 0.75 4.85 -9.36
C GLY A 139 0.48 6.28 -8.91
N ASP A 140 -0.60 6.92 -9.32
CA ASP A 140 -1.03 8.19 -8.75
C ASP A 140 -1.50 8.03 -7.31
N LEU A 141 -1.53 9.12 -6.57
CA LEU A 141 -1.87 9.15 -5.15
C LEU A 141 -3.23 9.83 -4.94
N LEU A 142 -3.92 9.39 -3.92
CA LEU A 142 -4.99 10.12 -3.30
C LEU A 142 -4.55 10.44 -1.86
N ASN A 143 -4.37 11.71 -1.53
CA ASN A 143 -3.73 12.16 -0.30
C ASN A 143 -4.59 13.13 0.50
N ILE A 144 -4.69 12.88 1.80
CA ILE A 144 -5.20 13.85 2.79
C ILE A 144 -4.02 14.20 3.70
N PRO A 145 -3.47 15.44 3.64
CA PRO A 145 -2.36 15.85 4.49
C PRO A 145 -2.65 15.60 5.98
N ARG A 146 -1.65 15.14 6.72
CA ARG A 146 -1.73 14.78 8.15
C ARG A 146 -2.68 13.62 8.50
N ARG A 147 -3.30 12.97 7.51
CA ARG A 147 -4.30 11.94 7.79
C ARG A 147 -3.97 10.62 7.12
N HIS A 148 -4.00 10.57 5.78
CA HIS A 148 -3.84 9.32 5.06
C HIS A 148 -3.46 9.53 3.61
N VAL A 149 -2.84 8.50 3.01
CA VAL A 149 -2.56 8.43 1.58
C VAL A 149 -2.81 7.01 1.09
N ILE A 150 -3.37 6.91 -0.11
CA ILE A 150 -3.60 5.66 -0.83
C ILE A 150 -3.00 5.73 -2.23
N LEU A 151 -2.65 4.59 -2.78
CA LEU A 151 -2.04 4.45 -4.11
C LEU A 151 -3.08 3.94 -5.11
N CYS A 152 -3.40 4.74 -6.12
CA CYS A 152 -4.30 4.33 -7.20
C CYS A 152 -3.72 3.12 -7.94
N ALA A 153 -4.52 2.07 -8.09
CA ALA A 153 -4.17 0.85 -8.83
C ALA A 153 -4.83 0.77 -10.21
N GLY A 154 -5.76 1.68 -10.50
CA GLY A 154 -6.45 1.78 -11.77
C GLY A 154 -7.97 1.89 -11.60
N TRP A 155 -8.65 1.98 -12.72
CA TRP A 155 -10.10 2.03 -12.77
C TRP A 155 -10.68 0.63 -12.70
N SER A 156 -11.80 0.46 -11.98
CA SER A 156 -12.52 -0.80 -11.93
C SER A 156 -13.69 -0.85 -12.92
N ASN A 157 -14.03 0.30 -13.52
CA ASN A 157 -15.07 0.39 -14.53
C ASN A 157 -14.71 1.42 -15.62
N PRO A 158 -15.25 1.27 -16.85
CA PRO A 158 -14.98 2.18 -17.97
C PRO A 158 -15.44 3.61 -17.72
N GLU A 159 -16.51 3.82 -16.95
CA GLU A 159 -17.11 5.11 -16.62
C GLU A 159 -16.24 5.92 -15.65
N LYS A 160 -15.15 5.33 -15.14
CA LYS A 160 -14.21 5.97 -14.20
C LYS A 160 -14.90 6.50 -12.92
N THR A 161 -15.86 5.77 -12.42
CA THR A 161 -16.59 6.10 -11.19
C THR A 161 -16.09 5.30 -10.00
N TRP A 162 -15.42 4.16 -10.24
CA TRP A 162 -14.83 3.30 -9.22
C TRP A 162 -13.36 3.07 -9.49
N ILE A 163 -12.53 3.07 -8.42
CA ILE A 163 -11.10 2.79 -8.52
C ILE A 163 -10.69 1.60 -7.67
N TYR A 164 -9.69 0.87 -8.15
CA TYR A 164 -8.85 0.02 -7.31
C TYR A 164 -7.73 0.86 -6.71
N TYR A 165 -7.40 0.60 -5.46
CA TYR A 165 -6.29 1.26 -4.77
C TYR A 165 -5.65 0.34 -3.74
N TYR A 166 -4.36 0.56 -3.48
CA TYR A 166 -3.68 -0.03 -2.33
C TYR A 166 -3.64 0.94 -1.17
N GLU A 167 -3.87 0.42 0.04
CA GLU A 167 -3.67 1.15 1.28
C GLU A 167 -3.15 0.24 2.39
N THR A 168 -2.59 0.82 3.45
CA THR A 168 -2.26 0.15 4.70
C THR A 168 -2.65 1.01 5.90
N GLY A 169 -3.06 0.38 7.00
CA GLY A 169 -3.52 1.06 8.23
C GLY A 169 -4.96 1.55 8.19
N GLY A 170 -5.70 1.31 7.12
CA GLY A 170 -7.11 1.64 6.96
C GLY A 170 -7.96 0.44 6.57
N GLY A 171 -9.29 0.50 6.86
CA GLY A 171 -10.27 -0.47 6.41
C GLY A 171 -10.15 -1.89 6.98
N PRO A 172 -10.89 -2.86 6.38
CA PRO A 172 -11.03 -4.22 6.92
C PRO A 172 -9.81 -5.13 6.72
N GLN A 173 -8.80 -4.72 5.96
CA GLN A 173 -7.57 -5.48 5.70
C GLN A 173 -6.54 -5.38 6.83
N TYR A 174 -6.97 -5.05 8.01
CA TYR A 174 -6.27 -5.27 9.28
C TYR A 174 -4.78 -4.95 9.30
N TRP A 175 -4.39 -3.69 9.26
CA TRP A 175 -3.00 -3.31 9.55
C TRP A 175 -1.95 -3.93 8.63
N LYS A 176 -2.27 -4.08 7.34
CA LYS A 176 -1.32 -4.47 6.27
C LYS A 176 -1.72 -3.85 4.93
N PRO A 177 -0.79 -3.75 3.97
CA PRO A 177 -1.14 -3.34 2.61
C PRO A 177 -2.17 -4.28 1.99
N GLY A 178 -3.18 -3.72 1.35
CA GLY A 178 -4.20 -4.49 0.67
C GLY A 178 -4.79 -3.74 -0.51
N LEU A 179 -5.18 -4.50 -1.55
CA LEU A 179 -5.91 -3.97 -2.69
C LEU A 179 -7.39 -3.84 -2.32
N LYS A 180 -7.95 -2.67 -2.57
CA LYS A 180 -9.35 -2.34 -2.29
C LYS A 180 -10.00 -1.64 -3.46
N GLN A 181 -11.30 -1.44 -3.35
CA GLN A 181 -12.14 -0.77 -4.33
C GLN A 181 -13.08 0.20 -3.63
N ALA A 182 -13.27 1.37 -4.22
CA ALA A 182 -14.25 2.35 -3.73
C ALA A 182 -14.77 3.24 -4.86
N PRO A 183 -15.96 3.85 -4.68
CA PRO A 183 -16.39 4.93 -5.51
C PRO A 183 -15.44 6.12 -5.39
N LEU A 184 -14.98 6.66 -6.52
CA LEU A 184 -14.10 7.83 -6.52
C LEU A 184 -14.73 9.02 -5.80
N ALA A 185 -16.04 9.27 -6.03
CA ALA A 185 -16.76 10.37 -5.38
C ALA A 185 -16.73 10.26 -3.84
N ALA A 186 -16.82 9.05 -3.29
CA ALA A 186 -16.72 8.84 -1.83
C ALA A 186 -15.33 9.21 -1.30
N LEU A 187 -14.26 8.86 -2.01
CA LEU A 187 -12.91 9.23 -1.62
C LEU A 187 -12.70 10.75 -1.69
N LEU A 188 -13.16 11.40 -2.76
CA LEU A 188 -13.08 12.86 -2.89
C LEU A 188 -13.90 13.56 -1.80
N GLY A 189 -15.10 13.05 -1.47
CA GLY A 189 -15.94 13.54 -0.39
C GLY A 189 -15.29 13.42 1.00
N LEU A 190 -14.38 12.47 1.21
CA LEU A 190 -13.56 12.35 2.42
C LEU A 190 -12.40 13.35 2.47
N GLY A 191 -12.17 14.12 1.39
CA GLY A 191 -11.13 15.13 1.28
C GLY A 191 -9.81 14.65 0.64
N TYR A 192 -9.81 13.48 0.01
CA TYR A 192 -8.64 13.04 -0.75
C TYR A 192 -8.43 13.94 -1.97
N LYS A 193 -7.17 14.36 -2.18
CA LYS A 193 -6.73 15.10 -3.36
C LYS A 193 -5.93 14.20 -4.29
N PRO A 194 -6.24 14.18 -5.60
CA PRO A 194 -5.51 13.39 -6.57
C PRO A 194 -4.17 14.05 -6.92
N LEU A 195 -3.08 13.32 -6.76
CA LEU A 195 -1.72 13.78 -6.95
C LEU A 195 -0.94 12.85 -7.87
N ARG A 196 -0.08 13.39 -8.73
CA ARG A 196 0.88 12.63 -9.53
C ARG A 196 2.31 12.98 -9.15
N TYR A 197 3.10 11.96 -8.81
CA TYR A 197 4.51 12.13 -8.52
C TYR A 197 5.28 12.65 -9.74
N ARG A 198 6.05 13.75 -9.60
CA ARG A 198 6.80 14.36 -10.70
C ARG A 198 7.90 13.46 -11.27
N GLY A 199 8.45 12.54 -10.48
CA GLY A 199 9.45 11.56 -10.94
C GLY A 199 8.84 10.31 -11.60
N MET A 200 7.52 10.23 -11.76
CA MET A 200 6.90 9.14 -12.49
C MET A 200 7.24 9.29 -13.98
N ALA A 201 7.94 8.30 -14.52
CA ALA A 201 8.23 8.28 -15.95
C ALA A 201 6.92 8.34 -16.73
N HIS A 202 6.75 9.39 -17.52
CA HIS A 202 5.75 9.35 -18.58
C HIS A 202 6.11 8.17 -19.49
N PRO A 203 5.16 7.30 -19.87
CA PRO A 203 5.35 6.50 -21.05
C PRO A 203 5.57 7.53 -22.16
N SER A 204 6.84 7.79 -22.51
CA SER A 204 7.14 8.53 -23.72
C SER A 204 6.50 7.73 -24.83
N LEU A 205 5.49 8.28 -25.49
CA LEU A 205 5.13 7.87 -26.82
C LEU A 205 6.44 7.99 -27.60
N LYS A 206 7.09 6.85 -27.91
CA LYS A 206 8.23 6.87 -28.81
C LYS A 206 7.72 7.56 -30.07
N PRO A 207 8.35 8.66 -30.52
CA PRO A 207 7.94 9.27 -31.78
C PRO A 207 8.12 8.19 -32.85
N GLY A 208 7.05 7.72 -33.47
CA GLY A 208 7.15 6.80 -34.59
C GLY A 208 6.16 5.66 -34.70
N LYS A 209 5.19 5.48 -33.79
CA LYS A 209 4.11 4.51 -34.02
C LYS A 209 2.75 5.20 -33.99
N SER A 210 2.08 5.22 -35.15
CA SER A 210 0.76 5.81 -35.27
C SER A 210 -0.25 5.04 -34.42
N ALA A 211 -1.28 5.75 -33.91
CA ALA A 211 -2.35 5.17 -33.11
C ALA A 211 -3.04 3.95 -33.77
N LYS A 212 -2.93 3.81 -35.10
CA LYS A 212 -3.43 2.66 -35.85
C LYS A 212 -2.66 1.35 -35.57
N GLU A 213 -1.34 1.38 -35.33
CA GLU A 213 -0.55 0.16 -35.08
C GLU A 213 -0.75 -0.41 -33.67
N VAL A 214 -1.11 0.44 -32.70
CA VAL A 214 -1.39 -0.01 -31.32
C VAL A 214 -2.74 -0.71 -31.26
N LEU A 215 -3.74 -0.22 -32.02
CA LEU A 215 -5.08 -0.82 -32.06
C LEU A 215 -5.06 -2.21 -32.72
N THR A 216 -4.25 -2.40 -33.78
CA THR A 216 -4.18 -3.67 -34.54
C THR A 216 -3.53 -4.80 -33.71
N ARG A 217 -2.60 -4.47 -32.78
CA ARG A 217 -2.00 -5.48 -31.90
C ARG A 217 -2.93 -5.91 -30.76
N SER A 218 -3.76 -5.01 -30.24
CA SER A 218 -4.75 -5.35 -29.20
C SER A 218 -5.85 -6.27 -29.75
N VAL A 219 -6.28 -6.06 -30.99
CA VAL A 219 -7.32 -6.88 -31.61
C VAL A 219 -6.81 -8.28 -31.99
N LYS A 220 -5.51 -8.41 -32.32
CA LYS A 220 -4.92 -9.71 -32.67
C LYS A 220 -4.68 -10.59 -31.42
N ALA A 221 -4.37 -10.00 -30.28
CA ALA A 221 -4.18 -10.73 -29.01
C ALA A 221 -5.49 -11.27 -28.41
N THR A 222 -6.64 -10.71 -28.78
CA THR A 222 -7.97 -11.23 -28.36
C THR A 222 -8.56 -12.26 -29.30
N ALA A 223 -8.07 -12.36 -30.53
CA ALA A 223 -8.54 -13.35 -31.53
C ALA A 223 -7.92 -14.76 -31.32
N ASP A 224 -6.72 -14.83 -30.76
CA ASP A 224 -5.99 -16.10 -30.56
C ASP A 224 -6.42 -16.90 -29.32
N VAL A 225 -7.37 -16.40 -28.53
CA VAL A 225 -7.87 -17.07 -27.30
C VAL A 225 -9.18 -17.86 -27.53
N VAL A 226 -9.78 -17.78 -28.73
CA VAL A 226 -11.12 -18.35 -28.98
C VAL A 226 -11.12 -19.61 -29.86
N THR A 227 -9.98 -20.20 -30.21
CA THR A 227 -9.98 -21.46 -30.96
C THR A 227 -9.10 -22.52 -30.30
N SER A 228 -9.68 -23.28 -29.40
CA SER A 228 -9.25 -24.65 -29.11
C SER A 228 -10.46 -25.59 -29.09
N PRO A 229 -10.44 -26.66 -29.88
CA PRO A 229 -11.60 -27.52 -30.08
C PRO A 229 -11.77 -28.54 -28.95
N THR A 230 -13.02 -28.77 -28.62
CA THR A 230 -13.51 -29.93 -27.86
C THR A 230 -13.29 -31.22 -28.62
N VAL A 231 -12.70 -32.21 -27.97
CA VAL A 231 -12.77 -33.64 -28.29
C VAL A 231 -13.02 -34.33 -26.95
N GLY A 232 -14.09 -34.99 -26.70
CA GLY A 232 -14.79 -36.04 -27.39
C GLY A 232 -14.68 -37.27 -26.52
N GLU A 233 -15.83 -37.67 -25.94
CA GLU A 233 -16.03 -38.92 -25.18
C GLU A 233 -15.76 -40.17 -26.05
N PRO A 234 -15.61 -41.34 -25.51
CA PRO A 234 -16.63 -42.05 -24.71
C PRO A 234 -16.24 -42.40 -23.27
#